data_42cb37eae77b07c84151f33f97a613da
#
_entry.id   42cb37eae77b07c84151f33f97a613da
#
_cell.length_a   1.000
_cell.length_b   1.000
_cell.length_c   1.000
_cell.angle_alpha   90.00
_cell.angle_beta   90.00
_cell.angle_gamma   90.00
#
_symmetry.space_group_name_H-M   'P 1'
#
loop_
_entity.id
_entity.type
_entity.pdbx_description
1 polymer ?
#
loop_
_entity_poly.entity_id
_entity_poly.type
_entity_poly.pdbx_seq_one_letter_code
_entity_poly.pdbx_strand_id
1 'polypeptide(L)'
;MSTPQTTAQAQQLAHAKQLVWRFLSAAPGADASVACSTLLAPDCQWHVGHPINLLSGAQVVHDEFFGPLQVAFPDLERRADIFFGSHFDGRFDGGAGWWVCTTGHYLGTFKADWLGIPATGEPATLRFGEFYRVEGGRIVEARVLLDIIDLARQAGVNLLPPSSGLDILVPGPRLHNGLLLASGDEAETAQSIGLVEAMIGGLMRYDQADLKSMGMGRYWRQDMMWYGPCGIGTARGISGFERHHQAPFLHAFPDRKGGTHRARLAEGPFVASTGWPSVRATHLGAYLGAPACNGPIQMRVMDWWRCENGLLAENWVFIDLPHLLLQMGVDVLARLPAR
;
A
#
# COMPACT_ATOMS: atom_id res chain seq x y z
N MET A 1 14.65 -19.57 -11.95
CA MET A 1 15.88 -19.59 -11.12
C MET A 1 16.46 -18.19 -11.15
N SER A 2 16.46 -17.48 -10.03
CA SER A 2 17.09 -16.15 -9.93
C SER A 2 18.60 -16.33 -9.92
N THR A 3 19.30 -15.56 -10.75
CA THR A 3 20.77 -15.52 -10.72
C THR A 3 21.21 -14.88 -9.39
N PRO A 4 22.23 -15.41 -8.70
CA PRO A 4 22.76 -14.79 -7.49
C PRO A 4 23.13 -13.33 -7.73
N GLN A 5 22.84 -12.46 -6.75
CA GLN A 5 23.21 -11.06 -6.83
C GLN A 5 24.74 -10.91 -6.89
N THR A 6 25.23 -10.12 -7.84
CA THR A 6 26.63 -9.75 -7.86
C THR A 6 26.94 -8.78 -6.72
N THR A 7 28.21 -8.71 -6.28
CA THR A 7 28.66 -7.72 -5.27
C THR A 7 28.26 -6.29 -5.64
N ALA A 8 28.31 -5.93 -6.92
CA ALA A 8 27.88 -4.63 -7.42
C ALA A 8 26.36 -4.39 -7.25
N GLN A 9 25.54 -5.41 -7.50
CA GLN A 9 24.08 -5.31 -7.29
C GLN A 9 23.71 -5.16 -5.81
N ALA A 10 24.40 -5.90 -4.93
CA ALA A 10 24.21 -5.75 -3.48
C ALA A 10 24.59 -4.34 -2.98
N GLN A 11 25.67 -3.76 -3.51
CA GLN A 11 26.05 -2.38 -3.21
C GLN A 11 25.03 -1.36 -3.71
N GLN A 12 24.48 -1.54 -4.92
CA GLN A 12 23.44 -0.67 -5.47
C GLN A 12 22.15 -0.73 -4.65
N LEU A 13 21.73 -1.92 -4.22
CA LEU A 13 20.58 -2.09 -3.33
C LEU A 13 20.82 -1.40 -1.98
N ALA A 14 21.97 -1.61 -1.37
CA ALA A 14 22.31 -0.96 -0.10
C ALA A 14 22.28 0.58 -0.23
N HIS A 15 22.81 1.11 -1.33
CA HIS A 15 22.77 2.55 -1.61
C HIS A 15 21.32 3.07 -1.78
N ALA A 16 20.49 2.35 -2.56
CA ALA A 16 19.10 2.73 -2.74
C ALA A 16 18.33 2.72 -1.40
N LYS A 17 18.51 1.69 -0.58
CA LYS A 17 17.90 1.59 0.75
C LYS A 17 18.38 2.72 1.67
N GLN A 18 19.67 3.01 1.70
CA GLN A 18 20.21 4.11 2.49
C GLN A 18 19.67 5.48 2.08
N LEU A 19 19.57 5.73 0.77
CA LEU A 19 19.02 6.98 0.24
C LEU A 19 17.55 7.15 0.64
N VAL A 20 16.72 6.13 0.43
CA VAL A 20 15.31 6.17 0.81
C VAL A 20 15.16 6.29 2.31
N TRP A 21 15.93 5.55 3.12
CA TRP A 21 15.88 5.65 4.58
C TRP A 21 16.20 7.06 5.09
N ARG A 22 17.21 7.72 4.49
CA ARG A 22 17.53 9.14 4.80
C ARG A 22 16.34 10.04 4.46
N PHE A 23 15.70 9.84 3.31
CA PHE A 23 14.51 10.59 2.93
C PHE A 23 13.37 10.39 3.94
N LEU A 24 13.06 9.15 4.29
CA LEU A 24 12.00 8.80 5.26
C LEU A 24 12.26 9.38 6.65
N SER A 25 13.51 9.49 7.05
CA SER A 25 13.92 10.03 8.36
C SER A 25 13.80 11.55 8.43
N ALA A 26 13.91 12.25 7.28
CA ALA A 26 13.85 13.71 7.21
C ALA A 26 12.44 14.22 6.84
N ALA A 27 11.73 13.50 5.98
CA ALA A 27 10.35 13.81 5.61
C ALA A 27 9.40 12.91 6.45
N PRO A 28 8.44 13.45 7.13
CA PRO A 28 7.78 14.75 7.01
C PRO A 28 8.16 15.81 8.06
N GLY A 29 9.33 15.76 8.65
CA GLY A 29 9.75 16.71 9.68
C GLY A 29 10.13 18.11 9.14
N ALA A 30 10.73 18.93 10.01
CA ALA A 30 11.18 20.28 9.68
C ALA A 30 12.15 20.33 8.49
N ASP A 31 12.86 19.24 8.21
CA ASP A 31 13.81 19.10 7.12
C ASP A 31 13.18 18.62 5.80
N ALA A 32 11.85 18.51 5.71
CA ALA A 32 11.17 17.97 4.53
C ALA A 32 11.52 18.73 3.24
N SER A 33 11.61 20.06 3.27
CA SER A 33 12.01 20.89 2.13
C SER A 33 13.41 20.54 1.64
N VAL A 34 14.37 20.42 2.56
CA VAL A 34 15.75 20.03 2.26
C VAL A 34 15.83 18.61 1.73
N ALA A 35 15.09 17.69 2.33
CA ALA A 35 15.02 16.30 1.87
C ALA A 35 14.45 16.21 0.44
N CYS A 36 13.35 16.91 0.15
CA CYS A 36 12.77 16.94 -1.19
C CYS A 36 13.76 17.50 -2.21
N SER A 37 14.37 18.67 -1.96
CA SER A 37 15.28 19.31 -2.90
C SER A 37 16.59 18.52 -3.15
N THR A 38 17.07 17.77 -2.15
CA THR A 38 18.35 17.05 -2.23
C THR A 38 18.25 15.60 -2.65
N LEU A 39 17.18 14.89 -2.24
CA LEU A 39 17.05 13.44 -2.41
C LEU A 39 16.06 13.04 -3.51
N LEU A 40 15.12 13.93 -3.89
CA LEU A 40 14.25 13.70 -5.04
C LEU A 40 14.90 14.22 -6.33
N ALA A 41 14.60 13.60 -7.45
CA ALA A 41 14.91 14.17 -8.76
C ALA A 41 14.07 15.44 -8.99
N PRO A 42 14.64 16.47 -9.67
CA PRO A 42 13.89 17.72 -9.91
C PRO A 42 12.56 17.52 -10.63
N ASP A 43 12.47 16.50 -11.47
CA ASP A 43 11.31 16.10 -12.29
C ASP A 43 10.65 14.80 -11.79
N CYS A 44 10.86 14.43 -10.53
CA CYS A 44 10.31 13.21 -9.94
C CYS A 44 8.79 13.11 -10.14
N GLN A 45 8.30 11.88 -10.33
CA GLN A 45 6.89 11.59 -10.48
C GLN A 45 6.35 10.98 -9.17
N TRP A 46 5.47 11.70 -8.49
CA TRP A 46 4.93 11.33 -7.19
C TRP A 46 3.44 11.01 -7.30
N HIS A 47 3.12 9.73 -7.39
CA HIS A 47 1.75 9.26 -7.54
C HIS A 47 1.15 8.94 -6.17
N VAL A 48 0.19 9.71 -5.75
CA VAL A 48 -0.55 9.53 -4.50
C VAL A 48 -1.97 9.05 -4.78
N GLY A 49 -2.61 8.42 -3.82
CA GLY A 49 -4.04 8.13 -3.87
C GLY A 49 -4.89 9.39 -4.04
N HIS A 50 -6.16 9.21 -4.46
CA HIS A 50 -7.12 10.30 -4.53
C HIS A 50 -7.38 10.89 -3.12
N PRO A 51 -7.47 12.23 -2.94
CA PRO A 51 -7.64 13.28 -3.97
C PRO A 51 -6.35 13.93 -4.48
N ILE A 52 -5.18 13.60 -3.95
CA ILE A 52 -3.92 14.26 -4.29
C ILE A 52 -3.48 13.89 -5.71
N ASN A 53 -3.52 12.60 -6.08
CA ASN A 53 -3.17 12.07 -7.39
C ASN A 53 -1.70 12.27 -7.77
N LEU A 54 -1.39 12.83 -8.96
CA LEU A 54 -0.03 12.99 -9.47
C LEU A 54 0.52 14.37 -9.14
N LEU A 55 1.70 14.37 -8.51
CA LEU A 55 2.53 15.55 -8.31
C LEU A 55 3.82 15.36 -9.12
N SER A 56 4.22 16.38 -9.86
CA SER A 56 5.42 16.35 -10.70
C SER A 56 6.43 17.39 -10.24
N GLY A 57 7.61 16.93 -9.83
CA GLY A 57 8.71 17.76 -9.37
C GLY A 57 8.85 17.84 -7.85
N ALA A 58 10.11 17.88 -7.40
CA ALA A 58 10.46 17.84 -5.98
C ALA A 58 9.85 18.96 -5.14
N GLN A 59 9.77 20.19 -5.71
CA GLN A 59 9.18 21.34 -5.02
C GLN A 59 7.67 21.15 -4.86
N VAL A 60 6.97 20.68 -5.91
CA VAL A 60 5.52 20.41 -5.87
C VAL A 60 5.20 19.35 -4.83
N VAL A 61 6.02 18.31 -4.72
CA VAL A 61 5.88 17.25 -3.68
C VAL A 61 5.99 17.86 -2.29
N HIS A 62 6.94 18.77 -2.06
CA HIS A 62 7.01 19.48 -0.79
C HIS A 62 5.77 20.34 -0.54
N ASP A 63 5.40 21.20 -1.48
CA ASP A 63 4.39 22.25 -1.29
C ASP A 63 2.97 21.69 -1.22
N GLU A 64 2.67 20.60 -1.94
CA GLU A 64 1.32 20.03 -2.04
C GLU A 64 1.12 18.72 -1.24
N PHE A 65 2.20 18.11 -0.74
CA PHE A 65 2.10 16.89 0.04
C PHE A 65 2.69 17.04 1.45
N PHE A 66 4.00 17.21 1.60
CA PHE A 66 4.63 17.24 2.92
C PHE A 66 4.34 18.50 3.72
N GLY A 67 4.33 19.66 3.08
CA GLY A 67 4.03 20.95 3.74
C GLY A 67 2.63 20.96 4.36
N PRO A 68 1.55 20.66 3.61
CA PRO A 68 0.20 20.57 4.17
C PRO A 68 0.07 19.50 5.24
N LEU A 69 0.73 18.35 5.07
CA LEU A 69 0.73 17.27 6.08
C LEU A 69 1.40 17.72 7.38
N GLN A 70 2.52 18.46 7.28
CA GLN A 70 3.22 19.01 8.45
C GLN A 70 2.42 20.11 9.15
N VAL A 71 1.66 20.92 8.41
CA VAL A 71 0.74 21.90 9.00
C VAL A 71 -0.38 21.18 9.77
N ALA A 72 -0.91 20.10 9.20
CA ALA A 72 -1.95 19.29 9.84
C ALA A 72 -1.44 18.58 11.10
N PHE A 73 -0.20 18.10 11.08
CA PHE A 73 0.44 17.36 12.16
C PHE A 73 1.83 17.95 12.47
N PRO A 74 1.93 19.02 13.27
CA PRO A 74 3.21 19.72 13.51
C PRO A 74 4.27 18.86 14.23
N ASP A 75 3.83 17.82 14.96
CA ASP A 75 4.65 16.89 15.73
C ASP A 75 4.69 15.48 15.08
N LEU A 76 4.52 15.40 13.76
CA LEU A 76 4.40 14.15 13.02
C LEU A 76 5.64 13.26 13.15
N GLU A 77 5.42 12.04 13.60
CA GLU A 77 6.39 10.95 13.61
C GLU A 77 6.07 9.95 12.49
N ARG A 78 7.08 9.53 11.75
CA ARG A 78 6.96 8.37 10.85
C ARG A 78 7.36 7.10 11.59
N ARG A 79 6.48 6.12 11.61
CA ARG A 79 6.70 4.80 12.20
C ARG A 79 6.62 3.75 11.10
N ALA A 80 7.80 3.38 10.55
CA ALA A 80 7.90 2.32 9.57
C ALA A 80 7.89 0.95 10.27
N ASP A 81 7.01 0.07 9.82
CA ASP A 81 6.87 -1.30 10.31
C ASP A 81 7.56 -2.32 9.40
N ILE A 82 7.53 -2.05 8.08
CA ILE A 82 8.17 -2.86 7.05
C ILE A 82 8.97 -1.94 6.15
N PHE A 83 10.21 -2.31 5.86
CA PHE A 83 11.10 -1.59 4.95
C PHE A 83 12.05 -2.58 4.29
N PHE A 84 12.06 -2.64 2.97
CA PHE A 84 12.98 -3.45 2.19
C PHE A 84 13.05 -2.98 0.75
N GLY A 85 13.96 -3.55 -0.03
CA GLY A 85 14.10 -3.21 -1.44
C GLY A 85 14.62 -4.35 -2.29
N SER A 86 14.46 -4.22 -3.60
CA SER A 86 15.08 -5.11 -4.57
C SER A 86 15.16 -4.47 -5.96
N HIS A 87 15.87 -5.13 -6.88
CA HIS A 87 15.80 -4.78 -8.28
C HIS A 87 14.54 -5.39 -8.90
N PHE A 88 13.75 -4.56 -9.58
CA PHE A 88 12.61 -5.01 -10.38
C PHE A 88 12.96 -4.99 -11.87
N ASP A 89 12.61 -6.05 -12.58
CA ASP A 89 12.93 -6.25 -13.99
C ASP A 89 11.96 -5.58 -14.99
N GLY A 90 10.89 -4.98 -14.48
CA GLY A 90 9.88 -4.30 -15.30
C GLY A 90 8.87 -5.22 -15.99
N ARG A 91 8.88 -6.52 -15.71
CA ARG A 91 8.09 -7.55 -16.42
C ARG A 91 6.56 -7.38 -16.43
N PHE A 92 6.03 -6.51 -15.59
CA PHE A 92 4.59 -6.25 -15.49
C PHE A 92 4.18 -4.87 -16.00
N ASP A 93 4.80 -4.38 -17.09
CA ASP A 93 4.52 -3.04 -17.61
C ASP A 93 4.97 -1.91 -16.67
N GLY A 94 5.97 -2.20 -15.84
CA GLY A 94 6.51 -1.29 -14.84
C GLY A 94 7.85 -0.69 -15.21
N GLY A 95 8.34 0.19 -14.36
CA GLY A 95 9.70 0.72 -14.44
C GLY A 95 10.71 -0.26 -13.90
N ALA A 96 11.54 -0.86 -14.76
CA ALA A 96 12.71 -1.58 -14.29
C ALA A 96 13.61 -0.67 -13.44
N GLY A 97 14.32 -1.22 -12.47
CA GLY A 97 15.26 -0.47 -11.65
C GLY A 97 15.26 -0.88 -10.18
N TRP A 98 15.95 -0.07 -9.39
CA TRP A 98 16.04 -0.26 -7.94
C TRP A 98 14.82 0.36 -7.28
N TRP A 99 14.07 -0.47 -6.55
CA TRP A 99 12.92 -0.05 -5.79
C TRP A 99 13.11 -0.36 -4.32
N VAL A 100 12.58 0.53 -3.50
CA VAL A 100 12.48 0.35 -2.04
C VAL A 100 11.04 0.59 -1.66
N CYS A 101 10.50 -0.23 -0.76
CA CYS A 101 9.14 -0.07 -0.26
C CYS A 101 9.10 -0.01 1.27
N THR A 102 8.07 0.64 1.77
CA THR A 102 7.81 0.75 3.21
C THR A 102 6.32 0.84 3.48
N THR A 103 5.91 0.34 4.64
CA THR A 103 4.58 0.56 5.19
C THR A 103 4.65 0.73 6.69
N GLY A 104 3.69 1.43 7.25
CA GLY A 104 3.58 1.76 8.66
C GLY A 104 2.54 2.84 8.86
N HIS A 105 2.75 3.73 9.81
CA HIS A 105 1.87 4.88 10.01
C HIS A 105 2.63 6.13 10.44
N TYR A 106 2.06 7.25 10.08
CA TYR A 106 2.33 8.52 10.73
C TYR A 106 1.54 8.57 12.04
N LEU A 107 2.13 9.15 13.05
CA LEU A 107 1.51 9.43 14.35
C LEU A 107 1.82 10.88 14.71
N GLY A 108 0.83 11.63 15.08
CA GLY A 108 0.98 13.02 15.52
C GLY A 108 -0.32 13.59 16.05
N THR A 109 -0.27 14.83 16.54
CA THR A 109 -1.46 15.56 16.99
C THR A 109 -2.12 16.25 15.79
N PHE A 110 -3.36 15.90 15.47
CA PHE A 110 -4.09 16.44 14.31
C PHE A 110 -4.61 17.85 14.62
N LYS A 111 -3.79 18.88 14.30
CA LYS A 111 -3.99 20.28 14.71
C LYS A 111 -4.69 21.16 13.67
N ALA A 112 -4.58 20.84 12.38
CA ALA A 112 -5.23 21.62 11.31
C ALA A 112 -5.93 20.70 10.33
N ASP A 113 -7.02 21.16 9.72
CA ASP A 113 -7.77 20.40 8.72
C ASP A 113 -6.87 19.97 7.57
N TRP A 114 -7.05 18.71 7.12
CA TRP A 114 -6.29 18.18 6.01
C TRP A 114 -7.18 17.38 5.06
N LEU A 115 -7.09 17.67 3.76
CA LEU A 115 -7.93 17.08 2.71
C LEU A 115 -9.45 17.21 2.99
N GLY A 116 -9.86 18.26 3.71
CA GLY A 116 -11.23 18.47 4.15
C GLY A 116 -11.64 17.70 5.42
N ILE A 117 -10.76 16.84 5.94
CA ILE A 117 -10.99 16.13 7.21
C ILE A 117 -10.76 17.12 8.35
N PRO A 118 -11.72 17.30 9.29
CA PRO A 118 -11.59 18.26 10.37
C PRO A 118 -10.55 17.83 11.39
N ALA A 119 -9.75 18.77 11.87
CA ALA A 119 -8.79 18.57 12.95
C ALA A 119 -9.50 18.23 14.26
N THR A 120 -8.90 17.31 15.03
CA THR A 120 -9.44 16.91 16.34
C THR A 120 -8.74 17.60 17.51
N GLY A 121 -7.51 18.07 17.31
CA GLY A 121 -6.63 18.50 18.39
C GLY A 121 -6.02 17.34 19.20
N GLU A 122 -6.38 16.10 18.89
CA GLU A 122 -5.95 14.89 19.58
C GLU A 122 -4.94 14.08 18.76
N PRO A 123 -4.20 13.14 19.35
CA PRO A 123 -3.36 12.21 18.61
C PRO A 123 -4.16 11.42 17.58
N ALA A 124 -3.63 11.32 16.38
CA ALA A 124 -4.21 10.51 15.30
C ALA A 124 -3.13 9.77 14.55
N THR A 125 -3.53 8.69 13.89
CA THR A 125 -2.64 7.88 13.03
C THR A 125 -3.10 7.95 11.59
N LEU A 126 -2.14 7.98 10.66
CA LEU A 126 -2.41 7.89 9.23
C LEU A 126 -1.56 6.77 8.64
N ARG A 127 -2.19 5.64 8.32
CA ARG A 127 -1.52 4.48 7.75
C ARG A 127 -1.05 4.78 6.33
N PHE A 128 0.20 4.39 6.00
CA PHE A 128 0.79 4.59 4.68
C PHE A 128 1.36 3.31 4.09
N GLY A 129 1.30 3.22 2.74
CA GLY A 129 2.04 2.29 1.92
C GLY A 129 2.77 3.05 0.83
N GLU A 130 4.09 2.83 0.68
CA GLU A 130 4.94 3.63 -0.19
C GLU A 130 5.96 2.76 -0.93
N PHE A 131 6.19 3.11 -2.21
CA PHE A 131 7.20 2.51 -3.08
C PHE A 131 8.00 3.62 -3.74
N TYR A 132 9.32 3.47 -3.79
CA TYR A 132 10.26 4.47 -4.30
C TYR A 132 11.20 3.85 -5.32
N ARG A 133 11.27 4.42 -6.53
CA ARG A 133 12.26 4.06 -7.54
C ARG A 133 13.45 5.00 -7.44
N VAL A 134 14.64 4.40 -7.35
CA VAL A 134 15.91 5.11 -7.22
C VAL A 134 16.71 4.97 -8.50
N GLU A 135 17.17 6.09 -9.04
CA GLU A 135 18.02 6.17 -10.22
C GLU A 135 18.96 7.36 -10.10
N GLY A 136 20.22 7.21 -10.52
CA GLY A 136 21.21 8.29 -10.48
C GLY A 136 21.44 8.89 -9.09
N GLY A 137 21.25 8.11 -8.00
CA GLY A 137 21.40 8.58 -6.63
C GLY A 137 20.27 9.49 -6.14
N ARG A 138 19.09 9.45 -6.81
CA ARG A 138 17.89 10.21 -6.43
C ARG A 138 16.64 9.35 -6.53
N ILE A 139 15.59 9.72 -5.79
CA ILE A 139 14.25 9.16 -5.95
C ILE A 139 13.62 9.83 -7.17
N VAL A 140 13.33 9.03 -8.21
CA VAL A 140 12.76 9.53 -9.48
C VAL A 140 11.26 9.27 -9.59
N GLU A 141 10.75 8.32 -8.84
CA GLU A 141 9.32 7.97 -8.82
C GLU A 141 8.92 7.50 -7.43
N ALA A 142 7.72 7.88 -7.00
CA ALA A 142 7.08 7.31 -5.82
C ALA A 142 5.62 6.93 -6.11
N ARG A 143 5.16 5.88 -5.41
CA ARG A 143 3.76 5.48 -5.32
C ARG A 143 3.38 5.48 -3.86
N VAL A 144 2.29 6.18 -3.51
CA VAL A 144 1.88 6.40 -2.12
C VAL A 144 0.38 6.15 -2.00
N LEU A 145 -0.02 5.28 -1.09
CA LEU A 145 -1.41 5.14 -0.65
C LEU A 145 -1.51 5.44 0.85
N LEU A 146 -2.50 6.23 1.20
CA LEU A 146 -2.81 6.62 2.57
C LEU A 146 -4.22 6.16 2.93
N ASP A 147 -4.42 5.66 4.15
CA ASP A 147 -5.76 5.30 4.62
C ASP A 147 -6.46 6.53 5.21
N ILE A 148 -6.83 7.47 4.32
CA ILE A 148 -7.50 8.72 4.70
C ILE A 148 -8.93 8.47 5.20
N ILE A 149 -9.55 7.34 4.84
CA ILE A 149 -10.85 6.92 5.37
C ILE A 149 -10.75 6.64 6.87
N ASP A 150 -9.66 6.01 7.30
CA ASP A 150 -9.41 5.78 8.73
C ASP A 150 -9.14 7.09 9.48
N LEU A 151 -8.40 8.02 8.88
CA LEU A 151 -8.18 9.35 9.47
C LEU A 151 -9.52 10.10 9.66
N ALA A 152 -10.41 10.07 8.66
CA ALA A 152 -11.74 10.66 8.79
C ALA A 152 -12.56 9.99 9.90
N ARG A 153 -12.50 8.66 10.01
CA ARG A 153 -13.14 7.91 11.10
C ARG A 153 -12.61 8.32 12.48
N GLN A 154 -11.30 8.48 12.63
CA GLN A 154 -10.67 8.98 13.85
C GLN A 154 -11.13 10.41 14.19
N ALA A 155 -11.42 11.23 13.19
CA ALA A 155 -12.01 12.56 13.34
C ALA A 155 -13.54 12.54 13.57
N GLY A 156 -14.15 11.37 13.76
CA GLY A 156 -15.59 11.21 14.00
C GLY A 156 -16.46 11.29 12.74
N VAL A 157 -15.84 11.30 11.54
CA VAL A 157 -16.56 11.37 10.26
C VAL A 157 -16.57 10.00 9.59
N ASN A 158 -17.72 9.34 9.57
CA ASN A 158 -17.89 8.05 8.93
C ASN A 158 -18.22 8.22 7.44
N LEU A 159 -17.20 8.08 6.58
CA LEU A 159 -17.34 8.21 5.12
C LEU A 159 -17.94 6.95 4.48
N LEU A 160 -17.79 5.81 5.12
CA LEU A 160 -18.26 4.49 4.66
C LEU A 160 -19.19 3.86 5.70
N PRO A 161 -20.00 2.86 5.32
CA PRO A 161 -20.64 1.97 6.28
C PRO A 161 -19.61 1.32 7.23
N PRO A 162 -20.02 0.82 8.40
CA PRO A 162 -19.13 0.08 9.30
C PRO A 162 -18.39 -1.03 8.53
N SER A 163 -17.10 -1.18 8.83
CA SER A 163 -16.25 -2.23 8.25
C SER A 163 -16.84 -3.61 8.53
N SER A 164 -16.75 -4.51 7.54
CA SER A 164 -17.12 -5.90 7.72
C SER A 164 -16.16 -6.64 8.66
N GLY A 165 -14.86 -6.36 8.55
CA GLY A 165 -13.83 -6.79 9.48
C GLY A 165 -13.66 -5.81 10.64
N LEU A 166 -12.58 -5.96 11.41
CA LEU A 166 -12.32 -5.13 12.58
C LEU A 166 -11.41 -3.94 12.22
N ASP A 167 -11.84 -2.73 12.53
CA ASP A 167 -11.00 -1.54 12.46
C ASP A 167 -10.11 -1.46 13.70
N ILE A 168 -8.81 -1.61 13.51
CA ILE A 168 -7.78 -1.56 14.56
C ILE A 168 -6.63 -0.67 14.11
N LEU A 169 -5.82 -0.22 15.06
CA LEU A 169 -4.47 0.23 14.73
C LEU A 169 -3.70 -0.98 14.17
N VAL A 170 -3.41 -0.95 12.87
CA VAL A 170 -2.77 -2.07 12.18
C VAL A 170 -1.34 -2.25 12.70
N PRO A 171 -0.99 -3.41 13.29
CA PRO A 171 0.36 -3.64 13.80
C PRO A 171 1.35 -3.91 12.68
N GLY A 172 2.63 -3.73 13.00
CA GLY A 172 3.73 -4.28 12.21
C GLY A 172 3.80 -5.82 12.27
N PRO A 173 4.81 -6.44 11.62
CA PRO A 173 4.97 -7.88 11.61
C PRO A 173 5.05 -8.48 13.01
N ARG A 174 4.38 -9.60 13.22
CA ARG A 174 4.33 -10.31 14.51
C ARG A 174 5.72 -10.58 15.11
N LEU A 175 6.73 -10.80 14.26
CA LEU A 175 8.09 -11.09 14.70
C LEU A 175 8.98 -9.84 14.85
N HIS A 176 8.44 -8.64 14.64
CA HIS A 176 9.16 -7.35 14.68
C HIS A 176 10.41 -7.30 13.78
N ASN A 177 10.42 -8.06 12.69
CA ASN A 177 11.55 -8.24 11.77
C ASN A 177 11.34 -7.56 10.40
N GLY A 178 10.45 -6.57 10.29
CA GLY A 178 10.06 -5.96 9.01
C GLY A 178 11.08 -4.94 8.47
N LEU A 179 12.01 -4.45 9.27
CA LEU A 179 12.98 -3.43 8.83
C LEU A 179 14.27 -4.09 8.33
N LEU A 180 14.31 -4.45 7.05
CA LEU A 180 15.49 -5.06 6.42
C LEU A 180 16.45 -3.97 5.94
N LEU A 181 17.23 -3.38 6.84
CA LEU A 181 18.26 -2.38 6.50
C LEU A 181 19.49 -3.02 5.85
N ALA A 182 19.88 -4.22 6.27
CA ALA A 182 20.88 -5.05 5.61
C ALA A 182 20.22 -5.92 4.53
N SER A 183 21.03 -6.54 3.67
CA SER A 183 20.52 -7.46 2.64
C SER A 183 19.95 -8.73 3.27
N GLY A 184 18.79 -9.15 2.78
CA GLY A 184 18.13 -10.39 3.15
C GLY A 184 18.79 -11.63 2.53
N ASP A 185 18.39 -12.82 2.99
CA ASP A 185 18.82 -14.10 2.41
C ASP A 185 18.23 -14.30 1.02
N GLU A 186 19.06 -14.63 0.03
CA GLU A 186 18.64 -14.79 -1.37
C GLU A 186 17.75 -16.02 -1.59
N ALA A 187 18.01 -17.10 -0.89
CA ALA A 187 17.23 -18.32 -1.04
C ALA A 187 15.82 -18.14 -0.45
N GLU A 188 15.72 -17.51 0.72
CA GLU A 188 14.46 -17.13 1.33
C GLU A 188 13.70 -16.13 0.44
N THR A 189 14.39 -15.16 -0.13
CA THR A 189 13.82 -14.19 -1.08
C THR A 189 13.17 -14.89 -2.29
N ALA A 190 13.90 -15.82 -2.91
CA ALA A 190 13.39 -16.58 -4.05
C ALA A 190 12.18 -17.46 -3.71
N GLN A 191 12.17 -18.06 -2.53
CA GLN A 191 11.04 -18.85 -2.04
C GLN A 191 9.82 -17.94 -1.78
N SER A 192 10.02 -16.80 -1.15
CA SER A 192 8.95 -15.86 -0.79
C SER A 192 8.26 -15.29 -2.03
N ILE A 193 9.03 -14.82 -3.02
CA ILE A 193 8.44 -14.29 -4.26
C ILE A 193 7.71 -15.39 -5.04
N GLY A 194 8.28 -16.59 -5.13
CA GLY A 194 7.65 -17.74 -5.78
C GLY A 194 6.32 -18.14 -5.13
N LEU A 195 6.24 -18.10 -3.80
CA LEU A 195 5.01 -18.39 -3.06
C LEU A 195 3.92 -17.33 -3.36
N VAL A 196 4.26 -16.05 -3.32
CA VAL A 196 3.30 -14.96 -3.63
C VAL A 196 2.82 -15.04 -5.07
N GLU A 197 3.71 -15.29 -6.03
CA GLU A 197 3.32 -15.43 -7.44
C GLU A 197 2.42 -16.66 -7.68
N ALA A 198 2.70 -17.77 -7.03
CA ALA A 198 1.84 -18.95 -7.06
C ALA A 198 0.46 -18.67 -6.44
N MET A 199 0.41 -17.94 -5.33
CA MET A 199 -0.83 -17.53 -4.69
C MET A 199 -1.66 -16.61 -5.59
N ILE A 200 -1.04 -15.61 -6.22
CA ILE A 200 -1.72 -14.72 -7.18
C ILE A 200 -2.25 -15.53 -8.37
N GLY A 201 -1.48 -16.48 -8.89
CA GLY A 201 -1.95 -17.42 -9.91
C GLY A 201 -3.13 -18.25 -9.44
N GLY A 202 -3.19 -18.59 -8.15
CA GLY A 202 -4.34 -19.24 -7.52
C GLY A 202 -5.59 -18.37 -7.53
N LEU A 203 -5.46 -17.09 -7.15
CA LEU A 203 -6.56 -16.12 -7.16
C LEU A 203 -7.20 -15.97 -8.57
N MET A 204 -6.41 -16.11 -9.62
CA MET A 204 -6.91 -16.01 -11.01
C MET A 204 -7.67 -17.25 -11.48
N ARG A 205 -7.70 -18.34 -10.71
CA ARG A 205 -8.46 -19.58 -11.03
C ARG A 205 -9.87 -19.60 -10.46
N TYR A 206 -10.36 -18.46 -9.94
CA TYR A 206 -11.75 -18.37 -9.47
C TYR A 206 -12.74 -18.73 -10.58
N ASP A 207 -13.58 -19.74 -10.32
CA ASP A 207 -14.56 -20.27 -11.27
C ASP A 207 -15.91 -19.55 -11.24
N GLN A 208 -15.98 -18.44 -10.50
CA GLN A 208 -17.18 -17.61 -10.29
C GLN A 208 -18.30 -18.27 -9.45
N ALA A 209 -18.02 -19.40 -8.83
CA ALA A 209 -18.98 -20.14 -8.01
C ALA A 209 -18.42 -20.47 -6.62
N ASP A 210 -17.31 -21.18 -6.53
CA ASP A 210 -16.72 -21.65 -5.26
C ASP A 210 -15.39 -20.98 -4.96
N LEU A 211 -15.27 -20.32 -3.81
CA LEU A 211 -14.01 -19.72 -3.34
C LEU A 211 -12.87 -20.74 -3.24
N LYS A 212 -13.20 -22.02 -2.99
CA LYS A 212 -12.22 -23.11 -2.93
C LYS A 212 -11.50 -23.36 -4.25
N SER A 213 -12.09 -22.97 -5.41
CA SER A 213 -11.45 -23.07 -6.72
C SER A 213 -10.10 -22.35 -6.79
N MET A 214 -9.92 -21.29 -6.00
CA MET A 214 -8.67 -20.55 -5.87
C MET A 214 -7.57 -21.27 -5.09
N GLY A 215 -7.91 -22.28 -4.28
CA GLY A 215 -6.98 -23.12 -3.53
C GLY A 215 -6.16 -22.38 -2.47
N MET A 216 -6.73 -21.35 -1.84
CA MET A 216 -6.01 -20.46 -0.91
C MET A 216 -5.36 -21.19 0.25
N GLY A 217 -5.95 -22.27 0.75
CA GLY A 217 -5.36 -23.09 1.81
C GLY A 217 -4.01 -23.75 1.48
N ARG A 218 -3.57 -23.71 0.21
CA ARG A 218 -2.24 -24.19 -0.20
C ARG A 218 -1.13 -23.16 0.03
N TYR A 219 -1.51 -21.88 0.12
CA TYR A 219 -0.59 -20.75 0.16
C TYR A 219 -0.57 -20.06 1.51
N TRP A 220 -1.68 -20.09 2.25
CA TRP A 220 -1.90 -19.35 3.47
C TRP A 220 -1.91 -20.26 4.70
N ARG A 221 -1.37 -19.74 5.79
CA ARG A 221 -1.57 -20.32 7.11
C ARG A 221 -3.05 -20.24 7.48
N GLN A 222 -3.54 -21.24 8.24
CA GLN A 222 -4.94 -21.24 8.71
C GLN A 222 -5.25 -20.07 9.65
N ASP A 223 -4.24 -19.61 10.41
CA ASP A 223 -4.32 -18.53 11.38
C ASP A 223 -3.77 -17.19 10.85
N MET A 224 -3.69 -17.03 9.52
CA MET A 224 -3.16 -15.83 8.85
C MET A 224 -3.89 -14.56 9.30
N MET A 225 -3.19 -13.43 9.21
CA MET A 225 -3.78 -12.11 9.40
C MET A 225 -3.84 -11.35 8.06
N TRP A 226 -4.98 -10.78 7.79
CA TRP A 226 -5.21 -9.88 6.66
C TRP A 226 -5.60 -8.50 7.16
N TYR A 227 -4.74 -7.51 6.96
CA TYR A 227 -4.91 -6.14 7.42
C TYR A 227 -5.38 -5.28 6.25
N GLY A 228 -6.70 -5.20 6.05
CA GLY A 228 -7.33 -4.36 5.03
C GLY A 228 -7.38 -2.88 5.42
N PRO A 229 -7.76 -2.02 4.44
CA PRO A 229 -8.02 -0.61 4.73
C PRO A 229 -9.34 -0.44 5.51
N CYS A 230 -9.49 0.73 6.14
CA CYS A 230 -10.76 1.14 6.77
C CYS A 230 -11.92 1.07 5.77
N GLY A 231 -13.07 0.61 6.22
CA GLY A 231 -14.24 0.29 5.40
C GLY A 231 -14.33 -1.20 5.02
N ILE A 232 -13.19 -1.92 4.95
CA ILE A 232 -13.14 -3.39 4.84
C ILE A 232 -12.76 -3.99 6.19
N GLY A 233 -11.68 -3.47 6.81
CA GLY A 233 -11.19 -3.86 8.12
C GLY A 233 -10.29 -5.09 8.10
N THR A 234 -9.84 -5.48 9.28
CA THR A 234 -8.93 -6.61 9.51
C THR A 234 -9.69 -7.92 9.66
N ALA A 235 -9.14 -8.99 9.09
CA ALA A 235 -9.67 -10.34 9.18
C ALA A 235 -8.60 -11.33 9.69
N ARG A 236 -9.04 -12.38 10.38
CA ARG A 236 -8.17 -13.46 10.84
C ARG A 236 -8.60 -14.79 10.24
N GLY A 237 -7.60 -15.55 9.82
CA GLY A 237 -7.77 -16.85 9.19
C GLY A 237 -8.42 -16.80 7.81
N ILE A 238 -8.33 -17.92 7.07
CA ILE A 238 -8.87 -17.99 5.71
C ILE A 238 -10.38 -17.72 5.71
N SER A 239 -11.14 -18.30 6.65
CA SER A 239 -12.59 -18.10 6.72
C SER A 239 -12.99 -16.65 7.06
N GLY A 240 -12.21 -15.96 7.89
CA GLY A 240 -12.40 -14.53 8.16
C GLY A 240 -12.12 -13.68 6.93
N PHE A 241 -11.00 -13.95 6.25
CA PHE A 241 -10.64 -13.30 4.99
C PHE A 241 -11.70 -13.51 3.90
N GLU A 242 -12.17 -14.74 3.71
CA GLU A 242 -13.24 -15.04 2.76
C GLU A 242 -14.51 -14.26 3.07
N ARG A 243 -14.96 -14.25 4.33
CA ARG A 243 -16.19 -13.58 4.75
C ARG A 243 -16.13 -12.07 4.63
N HIS A 244 -15.04 -11.45 5.10
CA HIS A 244 -14.97 -9.99 5.24
C HIS A 244 -14.42 -9.29 4.00
N HIS A 245 -13.66 -9.97 3.17
CA HIS A 245 -13.06 -9.38 1.97
C HIS A 245 -13.42 -10.14 0.70
N GLN A 246 -13.08 -11.42 0.62
CA GLN A 246 -13.05 -12.13 -0.66
C GLN A 246 -14.44 -12.34 -1.27
N ALA A 247 -15.41 -12.78 -0.47
CA ALA A 247 -16.78 -12.99 -0.95
C ALA A 247 -17.48 -11.68 -1.36
N PRO A 248 -17.47 -10.59 -0.54
CA PRO A 248 -18.04 -9.31 -0.97
C PRO A 248 -17.35 -8.73 -2.20
N PHE A 249 -16.02 -8.86 -2.27
CA PHE A 249 -15.22 -8.38 -3.40
C PHE A 249 -15.58 -9.11 -4.70
N LEU A 250 -15.64 -10.44 -4.66
CA LEU A 250 -15.97 -11.26 -5.84
C LEU A 250 -17.43 -11.16 -6.26
N HIS A 251 -18.33 -10.89 -5.32
CA HIS A 251 -19.72 -10.57 -5.64
C HIS A 251 -19.82 -9.25 -6.42
N ALA A 252 -19.05 -8.25 -6.00
CA ALA A 252 -19.05 -6.94 -6.66
C ALA A 252 -18.28 -6.92 -7.98
N PHE A 253 -17.22 -7.73 -8.11
CA PHE A 253 -16.27 -7.72 -9.22
C PHE A 253 -15.97 -9.14 -9.74
N PRO A 254 -16.99 -9.88 -10.23
CA PRO A 254 -16.85 -11.31 -10.59
C PRO A 254 -15.93 -11.52 -11.81
N ASP A 255 -15.87 -10.55 -12.72
CA ASP A 255 -15.08 -10.58 -13.96
C ASP A 255 -13.67 -9.99 -13.81
N ARG A 256 -13.20 -9.80 -12.55
CA ARG A 256 -11.92 -9.15 -12.28
C ARG A 256 -10.76 -9.81 -13.03
N LYS A 257 -9.87 -8.97 -13.54
CA LYS A 257 -8.62 -9.36 -14.19
C LYS A 257 -7.45 -8.65 -13.52
N GLY A 258 -6.28 -9.28 -13.55
CA GLY A 258 -5.05 -8.63 -13.13
C GLY A 258 -4.78 -7.38 -13.98
N GLY A 259 -4.28 -6.35 -13.32
CA GLY A 259 -3.84 -5.12 -13.95
C GLY A 259 -2.32 -5.11 -14.17
N THR A 260 -1.77 -3.91 -14.19
CA THR A 260 -0.34 -3.66 -14.31
C THR A 260 0.29 -3.41 -12.94
N HIS A 261 1.31 -4.18 -12.60
CA HIS A 261 2.10 -3.96 -11.39
C HIS A 261 3.32 -3.12 -11.74
N ARG A 262 3.40 -1.91 -11.17
CA ARG A 262 4.52 -1.00 -11.38
C ARG A 262 5.81 -1.54 -10.79
N ALA A 263 5.72 -2.22 -9.65
CA ALA A 263 6.81 -2.99 -9.05
C ALA A 263 6.27 -4.17 -8.25
N ARG A 264 7.06 -5.24 -8.21
CA ARG A 264 6.90 -6.36 -7.27
C ARG A 264 8.28 -6.69 -6.73
N LEU A 265 8.44 -6.54 -5.43
CA LEU A 265 9.71 -6.62 -4.72
C LEU A 265 9.68 -7.79 -3.75
N ALA A 266 10.85 -8.37 -3.50
CA ALA A 266 11.03 -9.37 -2.45
C ALA A 266 12.40 -9.19 -1.78
N GLU A 267 12.47 -9.39 -0.47
CA GLU A 267 13.70 -9.48 0.28
C GLU A 267 13.45 -10.29 1.57
N GLY A 268 14.21 -11.38 1.77
CA GLY A 268 13.98 -12.32 2.87
C GLY A 268 12.54 -12.84 2.88
N PRO A 269 11.86 -12.84 4.04
CA PRO A 269 10.50 -13.34 4.16
C PRO A 269 9.43 -12.35 3.67
N PHE A 270 9.79 -11.19 3.15
CA PHE A 270 8.83 -10.17 2.73
C PHE A 270 8.73 -10.05 1.22
N VAL A 271 7.49 -9.85 0.76
CA VAL A 271 7.17 -9.53 -0.63
C VAL A 271 6.23 -8.34 -0.63
N ALA A 272 6.39 -7.42 -1.59
CA ALA A 272 5.46 -6.33 -1.78
C ALA A 272 5.16 -6.11 -3.26
N SER A 273 3.97 -5.59 -3.55
CA SER A 273 3.54 -5.27 -4.91
C SER A 273 2.74 -3.98 -4.94
N THR A 274 2.99 -3.13 -5.93
CA THR A 274 2.16 -1.96 -6.21
C THR A 274 1.55 -2.07 -7.59
N GLY A 275 0.21 -2.17 -7.65
CA GLY A 275 -0.57 -2.20 -8.87
C GLY A 275 -1.24 -0.86 -9.13
N TRP A 276 -1.01 -0.31 -10.33
CA TRP A 276 -1.54 1.00 -10.72
C TRP A 276 -2.05 1.00 -12.17
N PRO A 277 -3.18 0.29 -12.42
CA PRO A 277 -4.04 -0.47 -11.50
C PRO A 277 -3.58 -1.90 -11.24
N SER A 278 -3.93 -2.43 -10.06
CA SER A 278 -3.73 -3.84 -9.72
C SER A 278 -4.82 -4.74 -10.30
N VAL A 279 -6.04 -4.21 -10.39
CA VAL A 279 -7.24 -4.93 -10.84
C VAL A 279 -8.01 -4.05 -11.80
N ARG A 280 -8.55 -4.68 -12.84
CA ARG A 280 -9.59 -4.14 -13.73
C ARG A 280 -10.81 -5.05 -13.64
N ALA A 281 -12.01 -4.47 -13.56
CA ALA A 281 -13.26 -5.22 -13.46
C ALA A 281 -14.45 -4.38 -13.90
N THR A 282 -15.62 -5.00 -13.96
CA THR A 282 -16.92 -4.32 -14.02
C THR A 282 -17.58 -4.37 -12.64
N HIS A 283 -18.10 -3.25 -12.16
CA HIS A 283 -18.80 -3.17 -10.88
C HIS A 283 -20.25 -3.67 -11.04
N LEU A 284 -20.49 -4.96 -10.71
CA LEU A 284 -21.73 -5.67 -10.96
C LEU A 284 -22.57 -5.95 -9.70
N GLY A 285 -22.01 -5.79 -8.50
CA GLY A 285 -22.70 -5.99 -7.22
C GLY A 285 -22.46 -4.83 -6.26
N ALA A 286 -23.30 -4.68 -5.25
CA ALA A 286 -23.10 -3.64 -4.23
C ALA A 286 -21.77 -3.82 -3.49
N TYR A 287 -21.03 -2.73 -3.26
CA TYR A 287 -19.75 -2.74 -2.57
C TYR A 287 -19.53 -1.48 -1.75
N LEU A 288 -19.17 -1.61 -0.47
CA LEU A 288 -18.89 -0.52 0.47
C LEU A 288 -19.97 0.57 0.49
N GLY A 289 -21.24 0.18 0.37
CA GLY A 289 -22.38 1.10 0.35
C GLY A 289 -22.71 1.71 -1.01
N ALA A 290 -21.90 1.46 -2.04
CA ALA A 290 -22.22 1.85 -3.41
C ALA A 290 -23.06 0.75 -4.09
N PRO A 291 -24.22 1.08 -4.70
CA PRO A 291 -24.97 0.14 -5.53
C PRO A 291 -24.21 -0.15 -6.83
N ALA A 292 -24.46 -1.29 -7.47
CA ALA A 292 -23.84 -1.63 -8.74
C ALA A 292 -24.05 -0.54 -9.80
N CYS A 293 -22.96 -0.02 -10.37
CA CYS A 293 -23.02 0.99 -11.43
C CYS A 293 -22.96 0.38 -12.84
N ASN A 294 -22.64 -0.91 -12.95
CA ASN A 294 -22.43 -1.66 -14.21
C ASN A 294 -21.34 -1.06 -15.12
N GLY A 295 -20.48 -0.21 -14.56
CA GLY A 295 -19.39 0.44 -15.25
C GLY A 295 -18.02 -0.24 -15.02
N PRO A 296 -17.04 0.02 -15.90
CA PRO A 296 -15.67 -0.44 -15.72
C PRO A 296 -15.01 0.30 -14.57
N ILE A 297 -14.18 -0.42 -13.78
CA ILE A 297 -13.39 0.15 -12.70
C ILE A 297 -11.93 -0.31 -12.77
N GLN A 298 -11.07 0.47 -12.15
CA GLN A 298 -9.66 0.18 -11.95
C GLN A 298 -9.31 0.42 -10.48
N MET A 299 -8.58 -0.52 -9.88
CA MET A 299 -8.18 -0.41 -8.48
C MET A 299 -6.68 -0.20 -8.35
N ARG A 300 -6.29 0.87 -7.67
CA ARG A 300 -4.93 1.09 -7.21
C ARG A 300 -4.77 0.37 -5.89
N VAL A 301 -3.85 -0.59 -5.82
CA VAL A 301 -3.65 -1.46 -4.65
C VAL A 301 -2.18 -1.60 -4.35
N MET A 302 -1.85 -1.64 -3.08
CA MET A 302 -0.53 -2.02 -2.58
C MET A 302 -0.68 -3.14 -1.57
N ASP A 303 0.19 -4.11 -1.67
CA ASP A 303 0.23 -5.29 -0.80
C ASP A 303 1.61 -5.50 -0.25
N TRP A 304 1.69 -5.89 1.03
CA TRP A 304 2.86 -6.48 1.67
C TRP A 304 2.48 -7.84 2.23
N TRP A 305 3.28 -8.85 1.97
CA TRP A 305 3.12 -10.20 2.52
C TRP A 305 4.33 -10.57 3.34
N ARG A 306 4.10 -11.28 4.45
CA ARG A 306 5.15 -11.95 5.20
C ARG A 306 4.98 -13.46 5.08
N CYS A 307 6.05 -14.10 4.67
CA CYS A 307 6.16 -15.55 4.57
C CYS A 307 6.71 -16.15 5.88
N GLU A 308 6.23 -17.32 6.23
CA GLU A 308 6.69 -18.05 7.41
C GLU A 308 6.51 -19.57 7.17
N ASN A 309 7.62 -20.33 7.23
CA ASN A 309 7.61 -21.78 7.02
C ASN A 309 6.93 -22.22 5.70
N GLY A 310 7.22 -21.50 4.62
CA GLY A 310 6.70 -21.82 3.28
C GLY A 310 5.22 -21.45 3.06
N LEU A 311 4.60 -20.69 3.95
CA LEU A 311 3.22 -20.20 3.84
C LEU A 311 3.15 -18.71 4.10
N LEU A 312 2.12 -18.06 3.58
CA LEU A 312 1.82 -16.64 3.85
C LEU A 312 1.16 -16.54 5.23
N ALA A 313 1.73 -15.71 6.11
CA ALA A 313 1.30 -15.58 7.49
C ALA A 313 0.56 -14.27 7.74
N GLU A 314 0.96 -13.17 7.08
CA GLU A 314 0.40 -11.85 7.25
C GLU A 314 0.35 -11.11 5.91
N ASN A 315 -0.67 -10.28 5.73
CA ASN A 315 -0.81 -9.43 4.55
C ASN A 315 -1.33 -8.04 4.96
N TRP A 316 -0.61 -6.99 4.57
CA TRP A 316 -1.01 -5.59 4.73
C TRP A 316 -1.44 -5.06 3.37
N VAL A 317 -2.68 -4.57 3.29
CA VAL A 317 -3.31 -4.16 2.02
C VAL A 317 -3.75 -2.70 2.10
N PHE A 318 -3.48 -1.98 1.02
CA PHE A 318 -3.98 -0.64 0.77
C PHE A 318 -4.77 -0.64 -0.54
N ILE A 319 -5.91 -0.03 -0.53
CA ILE A 319 -6.74 0.21 -1.72
C ILE A 319 -7.08 1.69 -1.73
N ASP A 320 -6.89 2.35 -2.89
CA ASP A 320 -7.36 3.73 -3.08
C ASP A 320 -8.89 3.73 -3.16
N LEU A 321 -9.53 3.58 -1.98
CA LEU A 321 -10.99 3.48 -1.87
C LEU A 321 -11.71 4.74 -2.36
N PRO A 322 -11.25 5.97 -2.05
CA PRO A 322 -11.87 7.17 -2.59
C PRO A 322 -11.86 7.17 -4.13
N HIS A 323 -10.75 6.82 -4.76
CA HIS A 323 -10.65 6.72 -6.22
C HIS A 323 -11.56 5.63 -6.79
N LEU A 324 -11.63 4.47 -6.13
CA LEU A 324 -12.50 3.36 -6.56
C LEU A 324 -13.97 3.78 -6.51
N LEU A 325 -14.41 4.35 -5.39
CA LEU A 325 -15.80 4.74 -5.17
C LEU A 325 -16.24 5.88 -6.11
N LEU A 326 -15.33 6.81 -6.41
CA LEU A 326 -15.57 7.87 -7.38
C LEU A 326 -15.90 7.29 -8.78
N GLN A 327 -15.19 6.24 -9.23
CA GLN A 327 -15.50 5.52 -10.48
C GLN A 327 -16.86 4.80 -10.42
N MET A 328 -17.32 4.44 -9.23
CA MET A 328 -18.64 3.83 -9.00
C MET A 328 -19.75 4.87 -8.84
N GLY A 329 -19.45 6.17 -9.06
CA GLY A 329 -20.40 7.27 -8.96
C GLY A 329 -20.62 7.79 -7.52
N VAL A 330 -19.78 7.40 -6.58
CA VAL A 330 -19.88 7.83 -5.17
C VAL A 330 -18.65 8.64 -4.77
N ASP A 331 -18.79 9.95 -4.68
CA ASP A 331 -17.79 10.83 -4.08
C ASP A 331 -17.93 10.78 -2.55
N VAL A 332 -17.10 9.97 -1.90
CA VAL A 332 -17.13 9.85 -0.43
C VAL A 332 -16.56 11.07 0.26
N LEU A 333 -15.65 11.81 -0.38
CA LEU A 333 -15.05 13.00 0.21
C LEU A 333 -16.04 14.18 0.24
N ALA A 334 -17.03 14.20 -0.64
CA ALA A 334 -18.13 15.17 -0.58
C ALA A 334 -19.02 15.01 0.66
N ARG A 335 -18.88 13.92 1.43
CA ARG A 335 -19.56 13.71 2.71
C ARG A 335 -18.84 14.36 3.90
N LEU A 336 -17.64 14.89 3.67
CA LEU A 336 -16.94 15.67 4.71
C LEU A 336 -17.75 16.94 5.05
N PRO A 337 -17.69 17.42 6.30
CA PRO A 337 -18.42 18.63 6.70
C PRO A 337 -18.05 19.82 5.81
N ALA A 338 -19.06 20.57 5.36
CA ALA A 338 -18.81 21.85 4.71
C ALA A 338 -18.13 22.81 5.69
N ARG A 339 -17.14 23.54 5.24
CA ARG A 339 -16.46 24.58 6.04
C ARG A 339 -17.37 25.79 6.23
#